data_6a5d1dd63b78161c791d9066bde029e3
#
_entry.id   6a5d1dd63b78161c791d9066bde029e3
#
_cell.length_a   1.000
_cell.length_b   1.000
_cell.length_c   1.000
_cell.angle_alpha   90.00
_cell.angle_beta   90.00
_cell.angle_gamma   90.00
#
_symmetry.space_group_name_H-M   'P 1'
#
loop_
_entity.id
_entity.type
_entity.pdbx_description
1 polymer ?
#
loop_
_entity_poly.entity_id
_entity_poly.type
_entity_poly.pdbx_seq_one_letter_code
_entity_poly.pdbx_strand_id
1 'polypeptide(L)'
;MTDPTLSTPATEPALGVDELNELDELLQQLQTHSDEVPEWEFCDGFLTALACSRRLIPAAEFLPLLMGADMPLALAPGQALPLVAPFESLAQQERFLQLWQRRFDEVSAQLSNPVEALDDADCYQPEAMDMAGAIAAQPEAERPDVQDEDVPALAQVWAMGFMYATSCWP
;
A
#
# COMPACT_ATOMS: atom_id res chain seq x y z
N MET A 1 -22.75 -22.90 -34.04
CA MET A 1 -21.36 -22.41 -33.83
C MET A 1 -21.50 -21.25 -32.87
N THR A 2 -21.48 -21.56 -31.58
CA THR A 2 -21.77 -20.61 -30.47
C THR A 2 -20.45 -20.07 -30.00
N ASP A 3 -20.26 -18.78 -30.17
CA ASP A 3 -19.07 -18.04 -29.72
C ASP A 3 -19.05 -18.01 -28.17
N PRO A 4 -18.00 -18.46 -27.50
CA PRO A 4 -17.89 -18.28 -26.07
C PRO A 4 -17.52 -16.83 -25.80
N THR A 5 -18.48 -16.05 -25.35
CA THR A 5 -18.27 -14.71 -24.78
C THR A 5 -17.30 -14.86 -23.59
N LEU A 6 -16.05 -14.47 -23.78
CA LEU A 6 -15.10 -14.25 -22.71
C LEU A 6 -15.67 -13.16 -21.81
N SER A 7 -16.26 -13.56 -20.69
CA SER A 7 -16.61 -12.64 -19.61
C SER A 7 -15.29 -12.09 -19.07
N THR A 8 -14.99 -10.85 -19.38
CA THR A 8 -13.97 -10.08 -18.70
C THR A 8 -14.34 -10.07 -17.21
N PRO A 9 -13.45 -10.48 -16.29
CA PRO A 9 -13.73 -10.34 -14.87
C PRO A 9 -14.01 -8.86 -14.60
N ALA A 10 -15.15 -8.57 -13.97
CA ALA A 10 -15.47 -7.22 -13.56
C ALA A 10 -14.36 -6.79 -12.55
N THR A 11 -13.56 -5.83 -12.96
CA THR A 11 -12.60 -5.19 -12.05
C THR A 11 -13.43 -4.59 -10.91
N GLU A 12 -13.16 -5.01 -9.69
CA GLU A 12 -13.82 -4.39 -8.53
C GLU A 12 -13.50 -2.88 -8.54
N PRO A 13 -14.44 -2.03 -8.10
CA PRO A 13 -14.21 -0.59 -8.09
C PRO A 13 -13.02 -0.25 -7.19
N ALA A 14 -12.34 0.85 -7.51
CA ALA A 14 -11.29 1.44 -6.69
C ALA A 14 -11.69 1.53 -5.21
N LEU A 15 -10.72 1.52 -4.29
CA LEU A 15 -11.00 1.68 -2.87
C LEU A 15 -11.71 3.01 -2.62
N GLY A 16 -12.83 2.94 -1.91
CA GLY A 16 -13.51 4.14 -1.42
C GLY A 16 -12.76 4.74 -0.23
N VAL A 17 -13.08 6.01 0.08
CA VAL A 17 -12.49 6.72 1.24
C VAL A 17 -12.67 5.95 2.54
N ASP A 18 -13.83 5.31 2.75
CA ASP A 18 -14.10 4.52 3.96
C ASP A 18 -13.17 3.28 4.06
N GLU A 19 -12.83 2.67 2.92
CA GLU A 19 -11.95 1.51 2.87
C GLU A 19 -10.47 1.88 3.02
N LEU A 20 -10.06 3.04 2.52
CA LEU A 20 -8.74 3.60 2.79
C LEU A 20 -8.57 3.96 4.27
N ASN A 21 -9.60 4.55 4.88
CA ASN A 21 -9.61 4.81 6.32
C ASN A 21 -9.54 3.50 7.12
N GLU A 22 -10.25 2.44 6.70
CA GLU A 22 -10.19 1.13 7.34
C GLU A 22 -8.76 0.53 7.28
N LEU A 23 -8.07 0.67 6.13
CA LEU A 23 -6.67 0.24 6.01
C LEU A 23 -5.76 1.00 6.99
N ASP A 24 -5.90 2.31 7.07
CA ASP A 24 -5.12 3.14 7.99
C ASP A 24 -5.42 2.78 9.45
N GLU A 25 -6.68 2.59 9.82
CA GLU A 25 -7.08 2.14 11.16
C GLU A 25 -6.51 0.76 11.51
N LEU A 26 -6.47 -0.18 10.55
CA LEU A 26 -5.87 -1.50 10.74
C LEU A 26 -4.37 -1.37 11.02
N LEU A 27 -3.65 -0.55 10.25
CA LEU A 27 -2.21 -0.31 10.47
C LEU A 27 -1.96 0.36 11.82
N GLN A 28 -2.74 1.37 12.20
CA GLN A 28 -2.65 2.02 13.50
C GLN A 28 -2.88 1.04 14.65
N GLN A 29 -3.83 0.11 14.53
CA GLN A 29 -4.03 -0.95 15.52
C GLN A 29 -2.80 -1.85 15.62
N LEU A 30 -2.22 -2.26 14.50
CA LEU A 30 -1.00 -3.09 14.47
C LEU A 30 0.21 -2.36 15.06
N GLN A 31 0.34 -1.05 14.84
CA GLN A 31 1.39 -0.20 15.43
C GLN A 31 1.33 -0.17 16.96
N THR A 32 0.16 -0.40 17.57
CA THR A 32 0.09 -0.54 19.04
C THR A 32 0.82 -1.77 19.58
N HIS A 33 1.14 -2.74 18.70
CA HIS A 33 1.81 -4.00 19.05
C HIS A 33 3.24 -4.09 18.51
N SER A 34 3.59 -3.27 17.51
CA SER A 34 4.93 -3.28 16.92
C SER A 34 5.23 -1.94 16.25
N ASP A 35 6.30 -1.29 16.67
CA ASP A 35 6.80 -0.05 16.07
C ASP A 35 7.36 -0.25 14.64
N GLU A 36 7.51 -1.51 14.20
CA GLU A 36 8.02 -1.85 12.87
C GLU A 36 6.92 -1.76 11.79
N VAL A 37 5.63 -1.68 12.18
CA VAL A 37 4.52 -1.56 11.22
C VAL A 37 4.53 -0.17 10.59
N PRO A 38 4.61 -0.08 9.25
CA PRO A 38 4.68 1.21 8.57
C PRO A 38 3.32 1.90 8.48
N GLU A 39 3.34 3.20 8.18
CA GLU A 39 2.17 3.99 7.84
C GLU A 39 1.65 3.65 6.44
N TRP A 40 0.38 4.02 6.16
CA TRP A 40 -0.24 3.73 4.87
C TRP A 40 0.51 4.33 3.68
N GLU A 41 1.04 5.54 3.80
CA GLU A 41 1.83 6.18 2.74
C GLU A 41 3.05 5.31 2.33
N PHE A 42 3.77 4.75 3.30
CA PHE A 42 4.85 3.81 3.04
C PHE A 42 4.32 2.54 2.36
N CYS A 43 3.19 2.01 2.84
CA CYS A 43 2.56 0.82 2.29
C CYS A 43 2.16 1.01 0.82
N ASP A 44 1.61 2.18 0.43
CA ASP A 44 1.23 2.47 -0.95
C ASP A 44 2.46 2.53 -1.88
N GLY A 45 3.55 3.13 -1.41
CA GLY A 45 4.83 3.12 -2.14
C GLY A 45 5.39 1.71 -2.32
N PHE A 46 5.39 0.91 -1.26
CA PHE A 46 5.81 -0.49 -1.29
C PHE A 46 4.95 -1.32 -2.27
N LEU A 47 3.63 -1.19 -2.18
CA LEU A 47 2.66 -1.85 -3.07
C LEU A 47 2.89 -1.48 -4.53
N THR A 48 3.13 -0.21 -4.80
CA THR A 48 3.40 0.28 -6.16
C THR A 48 4.67 -0.35 -6.74
N ALA A 49 5.73 -0.49 -5.95
CA ALA A 49 6.93 -1.20 -6.37
C ALA A 49 6.65 -2.68 -6.68
N LEU A 50 5.79 -3.35 -5.90
CA LEU A 50 5.37 -4.72 -6.20
C LEU A 50 4.59 -4.79 -7.52
N ALA A 51 3.73 -3.81 -7.81
CA ALA A 51 3.00 -3.73 -9.08
C ALA A 51 3.93 -3.53 -10.28
N CYS A 52 5.05 -2.82 -10.08
CA CYS A 52 6.10 -2.63 -11.10
C CYS A 52 7.06 -3.82 -11.24
N SER A 53 6.97 -4.83 -10.37
CA SER A 53 7.91 -5.95 -10.38
C SER A 53 7.69 -6.89 -11.56
N ARG A 54 8.78 -7.60 -11.97
CA ARG A 54 8.75 -8.51 -13.14
C ARG A 54 7.93 -9.78 -12.91
N ARG A 55 7.63 -10.10 -11.66
CA ARG A 55 6.82 -11.25 -11.27
C ARG A 55 5.86 -10.86 -10.16
N LEU A 56 4.79 -11.60 -10.05
CA LEU A 56 3.91 -11.46 -8.89
C LEU A 56 4.67 -11.90 -7.61
N ILE A 57 4.69 -11.03 -6.61
CA ILE A 57 5.24 -11.31 -5.29
C ILE A 57 4.09 -11.78 -4.38
N PRO A 58 4.08 -13.04 -3.93
CA PRO A 58 2.99 -13.56 -3.11
C PRO A 58 3.02 -13.00 -1.68
N ALA A 59 1.86 -13.01 -1.00
CA ALA A 59 1.73 -12.51 0.37
C ALA A 59 2.70 -13.18 1.36
N ALA A 60 3.03 -14.44 1.17
CA ALA A 60 4.03 -15.13 1.99
C ALA A 60 5.44 -14.51 1.91
N GLU A 61 5.75 -13.85 0.80
CA GLU A 61 7.04 -13.16 0.65
C GLU A 61 6.95 -11.72 1.17
N PHE A 62 5.94 -10.95 0.77
CA PHE A 62 5.93 -9.52 1.08
C PHE A 62 5.38 -9.19 2.47
N LEU A 63 4.33 -9.89 2.94
CA LEU A 63 3.65 -9.51 4.17
C LEU A 63 4.55 -9.55 5.41
N PRO A 64 5.36 -10.60 5.63
CA PRO A 64 6.30 -10.61 6.76
C PRO A 64 7.29 -9.44 6.71
N LEU A 65 7.86 -9.15 5.53
CA LEU A 65 8.83 -8.07 5.36
C LEU A 65 8.18 -6.69 5.58
N LEU A 66 6.96 -6.50 5.07
CA LEU A 66 6.18 -5.27 5.29
C LEU A 66 5.87 -5.06 6.78
N MET A 67 5.67 -6.14 7.54
CA MET A 67 5.38 -6.11 8.98
C MET A 67 6.63 -6.15 9.87
N GLY A 68 7.82 -5.90 9.30
CA GLY A 68 9.06 -5.78 10.06
C GLY A 68 9.84 -7.08 10.29
N ALA A 69 9.45 -8.19 9.66
CA ALA A 69 10.26 -9.40 9.73
C ALA A 69 11.49 -9.32 8.83
N ASP A 70 12.59 -9.95 9.23
CA ASP A 70 13.84 -9.97 8.45
C ASP A 70 13.79 -10.85 7.21
N MET A 71 12.84 -11.80 7.15
CA MET A 71 12.80 -12.83 6.11
C MET A 71 11.36 -13.15 5.66
N PRO A 72 11.18 -13.47 4.37
CA PRO A 72 9.92 -13.99 3.87
C PRO A 72 9.61 -15.38 4.43
N LEU A 73 8.33 -15.79 4.36
CA LEU A 73 7.92 -17.14 4.72
C LEU A 73 8.17 -18.12 3.57
N ALA A 74 8.82 -19.23 3.89
CA ALA A 74 8.97 -20.35 2.96
C ALA A 74 7.78 -21.30 3.11
N LEU A 75 6.79 -21.19 2.22
CA LEU A 75 5.61 -22.05 2.22
C LEU A 75 5.74 -23.15 1.15
N ALA A 76 5.28 -24.36 1.49
CA ALA A 76 5.12 -25.43 0.51
C ALA A 76 3.98 -25.10 -0.48
N PRO A 77 4.00 -25.60 -1.72
CA PRO A 77 2.91 -25.41 -2.66
C PRO A 77 1.57 -25.85 -2.09
N GLY A 78 0.57 -24.95 -2.11
CA GLY A 78 -0.77 -25.18 -1.58
C GLY A 78 -0.92 -25.01 -0.06
N GLN A 79 0.15 -24.67 0.64
CA GLN A 79 0.06 -24.32 2.06
C GLN A 79 -0.59 -22.94 2.22
N ALA A 80 -1.57 -22.85 3.13
CA ALA A 80 -2.20 -21.57 3.49
C ALA A 80 -1.20 -20.65 4.22
N LEU A 81 -1.35 -19.34 4.01
CA LEU A 81 -0.59 -18.35 4.74
C LEU A 81 -0.95 -18.42 6.25
N PRO A 82 0.03 -18.64 7.14
CA PRO A 82 -0.22 -18.62 8.57
C PRO A 82 -0.48 -17.20 9.06
N LEU A 83 -0.88 -17.06 10.31
CA LEU A 83 -0.94 -15.76 10.97
C LEU A 83 0.47 -15.16 11.05
N VAL A 84 0.62 -13.97 10.50
CA VAL A 84 1.87 -13.19 10.51
C VAL A 84 1.78 -12.18 11.66
N ALA A 85 2.82 -12.09 12.48
CA ALA A 85 2.88 -11.02 13.48
C ALA A 85 3.02 -9.66 12.76
N PRO A 86 2.44 -8.56 13.27
CA PRO A 86 1.72 -8.44 14.55
C PRO A 86 0.20 -8.59 14.46
N PHE A 87 -0.36 -9.19 13.38
CA PHE A 87 -1.80 -9.42 13.30
C PHE A 87 -2.29 -10.27 14.49
N GLU A 88 -3.42 -9.89 15.08
CA GLU A 88 -4.00 -10.59 16.23
C GLU A 88 -4.84 -11.80 15.84
N SER A 89 -5.36 -11.81 14.60
CA SER A 89 -6.21 -12.88 14.09
C SER A 89 -6.08 -13.07 12.58
N LEU A 90 -6.38 -14.28 12.11
CA LEU A 90 -6.47 -14.56 10.67
C LEU A 90 -7.53 -13.70 9.99
N ALA A 91 -8.64 -13.39 10.65
CA ALA A 91 -9.69 -12.55 10.08
C ALA A 91 -9.20 -11.11 9.84
N GLN A 92 -8.45 -10.54 10.78
CA GLN A 92 -7.83 -9.22 10.61
C GLN A 92 -6.81 -9.22 9.46
N GLN A 93 -5.94 -10.24 9.42
CA GLN A 93 -4.96 -10.40 8.34
C GLN A 93 -5.63 -10.59 6.98
N GLU A 94 -6.68 -11.42 6.89
CA GLU A 94 -7.44 -11.64 5.66
C GLU A 94 -8.12 -10.34 5.18
N ARG A 95 -8.69 -9.55 6.11
CA ARG A 95 -9.31 -8.26 5.77
C ARG A 95 -8.27 -7.28 5.23
N PHE A 96 -7.12 -7.16 5.88
CA PHE A 96 -6.00 -6.36 5.37
C PHE A 96 -5.60 -6.78 3.96
N LEU A 97 -5.41 -8.09 3.73
CA LEU A 97 -5.01 -8.61 2.43
C LEU A 97 -6.08 -8.42 1.33
N GLN A 98 -7.37 -8.43 1.68
CA GLN A 98 -8.45 -8.12 0.74
C GLN A 98 -8.37 -6.66 0.26
N LEU A 99 -8.23 -5.72 1.19
CA LEU A 99 -8.10 -4.29 0.87
C LEU A 99 -6.80 -4.02 0.10
N TRP A 100 -5.70 -4.64 0.52
CA TRP A 100 -4.41 -4.60 -0.16
C TRP A 100 -4.51 -5.07 -1.61
N GLN A 101 -5.15 -6.22 -1.85
CA GLN A 101 -5.29 -6.77 -3.21
C GLN A 101 -6.10 -5.83 -4.10
N ARG A 102 -7.18 -5.24 -3.61
CA ARG A 102 -7.98 -4.28 -4.37
C ARG A 102 -7.17 -3.05 -4.75
N ARG A 103 -6.39 -2.50 -3.81
CA ARG A 103 -5.50 -1.37 -4.12
C ARG A 103 -4.42 -1.77 -5.12
N PHE A 104 -3.85 -2.97 -4.98
CA PHE A 104 -2.87 -3.50 -5.93
C PHE A 104 -3.44 -3.62 -7.35
N ASP A 105 -4.67 -4.11 -7.48
CA ASP A 105 -5.34 -4.25 -8.77
C ASP A 105 -5.64 -2.87 -9.39
N GLU A 106 -6.08 -1.91 -8.59
CA GLU A 106 -6.29 -0.52 -8.99
C GLU A 106 -4.99 0.12 -9.50
N VAL A 107 -3.92 0.09 -8.70
CA VAL A 107 -2.61 0.65 -9.06
C VAL A 107 -2.07 -0.02 -10.33
N SER A 108 -2.18 -1.35 -10.43
CA SER A 108 -1.74 -2.11 -11.60
C SER A 108 -2.49 -1.71 -12.86
N ALA A 109 -3.81 -1.46 -12.76
CA ALA A 109 -4.63 -0.99 -13.85
C ALA A 109 -4.22 0.44 -14.28
N GLN A 110 -4.07 1.36 -13.33
CA GLN A 110 -3.67 2.74 -13.59
C GLN A 110 -2.27 2.82 -14.24
N LEU A 111 -1.29 2.05 -13.75
CA LEU A 111 0.05 1.98 -14.32
C LEU A 111 0.08 1.36 -15.73
N SER A 112 -0.94 0.57 -16.09
CA SER A 112 -1.05 -0.06 -17.39
C SER A 112 -1.83 0.79 -18.41
N ASN A 113 -2.50 1.85 -17.96
CA ASN A 113 -3.28 2.72 -18.83
C ASN A 113 -2.35 3.61 -19.67
N PRO A 114 -2.62 3.79 -20.96
CA PRO A 114 -1.96 4.80 -21.74
C PRO A 114 -2.45 6.18 -21.29
N VAL A 115 -1.57 6.99 -20.73
CA VAL A 115 -1.85 8.38 -20.33
C VAL A 115 -1.13 9.34 -21.29
N GLU A 116 -1.79 10.45 -21.67
CA GLU A 116 -1.22 11.46 -22.54
C GLU A 116 -0.58 12.60 -21.73
N ALA A 117 -1.11 12.86 -20.53
CA ALA A 117 -0.64 13.91 -19.63
C ALA A 117 -0.71 13.48 -18.17
N LEU A 118 0.09 14.08 -17.29
CA LEU A 118 0.13 13.74 -15.85
C LEU A 118 -1.14 14.16 -15.09
N ASP A 119 -1.96 15.02 -15.68
CA ASP A 119 -3.26 15.45 -15.13
C ASP A 119 -4.45 14.66 -15.68
N ASP A 120 -4.21 13.58 -16.45
CA ASP A 120 -5.25 12.66 -16.87
C ASP A 120 -5.87 11.97 -15.64
N ALA A 121 -7.19 11.83 -15.65
CA ALA A 121 -7.94 11.20 -14.55
C ALA A 121 -7.55 9.71 -14.35
N ASP A 122 -7.07 9.07 -15.40
CA ASP A 122 -6.63 7.67 -15.39
C ASP A 122 -5.14 7.51 -15.03
N CYS A 123 -4.43 8.63 -14.77
CA CYS A 123 -3.05 8.59 -14.32
C CYS A 123 -2.96 8.10 -12.88
N TYR A 124 -1.99 7.25 -12.61
CA TYR A 124 -1.73 6.81 -11.23
C TYR A 124 -1.44 8.02 -10.33
N GLN A 125 -2.15 8.07 -9.20
CA GLN A 125 -1.95 9.05 -8.15
C GLN A 125 -1.44 8.33 -6.89
N PRO A 126 -0.22 8.66 -6.40
CA PRO A 126 0.28 8.11 -5.14
C PRO A 126 -0.53 8.63 -3.95
N GLU A 127 -0.78 7.78 -2.97
CA GLU A 127 -1.35 8.16 -1.69
C GLU A 127 -0.26 8.80 -0.81
N ALA A 128 0.08 10.05 -1.13
CA ALA A 128 1.12 10.80 -0.44
C ALA A 128 0.55 12.00 0.29
N MET A 129 0.97 12.20 1.55
CA MET A 129 0.52 13.30 2.39
C MET A 129 1.44 14.52 2.27
N ASP A 130 0.88 15.67 1.94
CA ASP A 130 1.59 16.96 2.02
C ASP A 130 1.51 17.54 3.43
N MET A 131 2.33 17.00 4.33
CA MET A 131 2.43 17.48 5.72
C MET A 131 2.85 18.94 5.80
N ALA A 132 3.82 19.35 5.00
CA ALA A 132 4.31 20.74 4.99
C ALA A 132 3.23 21.71 4.51
N GLY A 133 2.52 21.36 3.43
CA GLY A 133 1.38 22.14 2.93
C GLY A 133 0.24 22.19 3.93
N ALA A 134 -0.08 21.08 4.59
CA ALA A 134 -1.12 21.02 5.62
C ALA A 134 -0.80 21.91 6.83
N ILE A 135 0.46 21.91 7.29
CA ILE A 135 0.92 22.80 8.37
C ILE A 135 0.88 24.26 7.92
N ALA A 136 1.37 24.55 6.71
CA ALA A 136 1.38 25.90 6.17
C ALA A 136 -0.04 26.50 5.99
N ALA A 137 -1.03 25.67 5.72
CA ALA A 137 -2.42 26.08 5.57
C ALA A 137 -3.11 26.42 6.91
N GLN A 138 -2.54 26.02 8.05
CA GLN A 138 -3.09 26.35 9.38
C GLN A 138 -2.81 27.81 9.75
N PRO A 139 -3.70 28.44 10.55
CA PRO A 139 -3.43 29.74 11.14
C PRO A 139 -2.12 29.70 11.94
N GLU A 140 -1.32 30.78 11.89
CA GLU A 140 0.00 30.82 12.54
C GLU A 140 -0.04 30.49 14.04
N ALA A 141 -1.12 30.85 14.74
CA ALA A 141 -1.33 30.55 16.14
C ALA A 141 -1.62 29.07 16.46
N GLU A 142 -1.98 28.28 15.45
CA GLU A 142 -2.35 26.86 15.58
C GLU A 142 -1.29 25.93 14.98
N ARG A 143 -0.24 26.49 14.34
CA ARG A 143 0.84 25.69 13.77
C ARG A 143 1.63 25.02 14.88
N PRO A 144 1.93 23.72 14.75
CA PRO A 144 2.80 23.04 15.69
C PRO A 144 4.22 23.64 15.63
N ASP A 145 4.89 23.70 16.78
CA ASP A 145 6.29 24.11 16.89
C ASP A 145 7.21 22.95 16.48
N VAL A 146 7.18 22.65 15.17
CA VAL A 146 8.05 21.61 14.57
C VAL A 146 9.11 22.31 13.73
N GLN A 147 10.34 21.76 13.75
CA GLN A 147 11.39 22.26 12.87
C GLN A 147 11.12 21.75 11.45
N ASP A 148 11.42 22.55 10.42
CA ASP A 148 11.22 22.16 9.02
C ASP A 148 11.95 20.84 8.67
N GLU A 149 13.04 20.52 9.39
CA GLU A 149 13.81 19.29 9.23
C GLU A 149 13.09 18.04 9.76
N ASP A 150 12.11 18.21 10.65
CA ASP A 150 11.33 17.10 11.23
C ASP A 150 10.07 16.79 10.42
N VAL A 151 9.74 17.63 9.42
CA VAL A 151 8.58 17.42 8.54
C VAL A 151 9.03 16.70 7.27
N PRO A 152 8.50 15.49 6.99
CA PRO A 152 8.83 14.77 5.76
C PRO A 152 8.52 15.62 4.53
N ALA A 153 9.38 15.58 3.52
CA ALA A 153 9.09 16.16 2.22
C ALA A 153 7.90 15.43 1.57
N LEU A 154 7.16 16.11 0.70
CA LEU A 154 6.05 15.50 -0.05
C LEU A 154 6.49 14.18 -0.68
N ALA A 155 5.71 13.13 -0.46
CA ALA A 155 5.95 11.76 -0.93
C ALA A 155 7.28 11.12 -0.45
N GLN A 156 7.95 11.66 0.56
CA GLN A 156 9.18 11.08 1.09
C GLN A 156 8.93 9.69 1.70
N VAL A 157 7.88 9.55 2.49
CA VAL A 157 7.50 8.28 3.14
C VAL A 157 7.09 7.25 2.08
N TRP A 158 6.32 7.67 1.08
CA TRP A 158 5.98 6.85 -0.07
C TRP A 158 7.22 6.34 -0.81
N ALA A 159 8.16 7.25 -1.11
CA ALA A 159 9.40 6.88 -1.79
C ALA A 159 10.26 5.89 -0.97
N MET A 160 10.27 6.02 0.36
CA MET A 160 10.95 5.06 1.23
C MET A 160 10.35 3.65 1.10
N GLY A 161 9.01 3.53 1.07
CA GLY A 161 8.32 2.26 0.87
C GLY A 161 8.66 1.64 -0.50
N PHE A 162 8.62 2.45 -1.56
CA PHE A 162 8.99 2.02 -2.91
C PHE A 162 10.44 1.52 -2.98
N MET A 163 11.38 2.28 -2.42
CA MET A 163 12.80 1.91 -2.40
C MET A 163 13.05 0.66 -1.56
N TYR A 164 12.37 0.51 -0.45
CA TYR A 164 12.49 -0.69 0.39
C TYR A 164 12.07 -1.94 -0.38
N ALA A 165 10.90 -1.93 -1.03
CA ALA A 165 10.45 -3.07 -1.83
C ALA A 165 11.43 -3.39 -2.97
N THR A 166 11.93 -2.38 -3.71
CA THR A 166 12.90 -2.61 -4.78
C THR A 166 14.24 -3.17 -4.29
N SER A 167 14.60 -2.93 -3.03
CA SER A 167 15.78 -3.53 -2.41
C SER A 167 15.58 -5.01 -2.07
N CYS A 168 14.35 -5.42 -1.76
CA CYS A 168 14.00 -6.81 -1.46
C CYS A 168 13.92 -7.67 -2.74
N TRP A 169 13.44 -7.09 -3.84
CA TRP A 169 13.26 -7.78 -5.14
C TRP A 169 13.83 -6.94 -6.28
N PRO A 170 15.15 -6.99 -6.51
CA PRO A 170 15.86 -6.22 -7.54
C PRO A 170 15.54 -6.67 -8.99
#